data_d73cb276a37f232cc14b6279701a37d7
#
_entry.id   d73cb276a37f232cc14b6279701a37d7
#
_cell.length_a   1.000
_cell.length_b   1.000
_cell.length_c   1.000
_cell.angle_alpha   90.00
_cell.angle_beta   90.00
_cell.angle_gamma   90.00
#
_symmetry.space_group_name_H-M   'P 1'
#
loop_
_entity.id
_entity.type
_entity.pdbx_description
1 polymer ?
#
loop_
_entity_poly.entity_id
_entity_poly.type
_entity_poly.pdbx_seq_one_letter_code
_entity_poly.pdbx_strand_id
1 'polypeptide(L)'
;MQQKIGIGYDIHRLVEGRKLVLGGVEIPNKKGLEGHSDADVVLHAVCDAILGALGKGDIGEHFPNTDKKYKDISSMVLLERVNELLQSEGYRVGNIDTVILAEEPKLKEYKTQMRFHIAYTLAMDESCVNIKATTQEGLGPIGNKEGIAAYAAVVIVKQPEES
;
A
#
# COMPACT_ATOMS: atom_id res chain seq x y z
N MET A 1 2.08 18.23 19.61
CA MET A 1 2.65 17.10 18.86
C MET A 1 2.48 17.41 17.36
N GLN A 2 3.56 17.40 16.61
CA GLN A 2 3.46 17.70 15.17
C GLN A 2 2.96 16.46 14.42
N GLN A 3 1.84 16.61 13.74
CA GLN A 3 1.24 15.57 12.89
C GLN A 3 1.21 16.04 11.45
N LYS A 4 1.36 15.12 10.51
CA LYS A 4 1.19 15.38 9.08
C LYS A 4 0.31 14.28 8.48
N ILE A 5 -0.46 14.65 7.46
CA ILE A 5 -1.36 13.76 6.75
C ILE A 5 -0.84 13.55 5.34
N GLY A 6 -0.90 12.31 4.87
CA GLY A 6 -0.64 11.96 3.48
C GLY A 6 -1.76 11.10 2.91
N ILE A 7 -1.96 11.20 1.62
CA ILE A 7 -2.87 10.36 0.85
C ILE A 7 -2.09 9.64 -0.24
N GLY A 8 -2.49 8.43 -0.57
CA GLY A 8 -1.94 7.65 -1.66
C GLY A 8 -3.05 7.00 -2.48
N TYR A 9 -2.78 6.79 -3.74
CA TYR A 9 -3.64 6.11 -4.67
C TYR A 9 -2.80 5.31 -5.64
N ASP A 10 -3.24 4.09 -5.95
CA ASP A 10 -2.64 3.29 -7.01
C ASP A 10 -3.69 2.41 -7.68
N ILE A 11 -3.47 2.09 -8.94
CA ILE A 11 -4.30 1.20 -9.75
C ILE A 11 -3.42 0.37 -10.67
N HIS A 12 -3.70 -0.93 -10.77
CA HIS A 12 -3.06 -1.81 -11.71
C HIS A 12 -4.09 -2.66 -12.46
N ARG A 13 -3.75 -3.04 -13.68
CA ARG A 13 -4.56 -3.91 -14.53
C ARG A 13 -4.50 -5.36 -14.04
N LEU A 14 -5.64 -6.05 -14.06
CA LEU A 14 -5.72 -7.50 -13.86
C LEU A 14 -5.37 -8.23 -15.15
N VAL A 15 -4.41 -9.13 -15.07
CA VAL A 15 -3.95 -9.96 -16.20
C VAL A 15 -3.80 -11.41 -15.79
N GLU A 16 -3.93 -12.32 -16.73
CA GLU A 16 -3.67 -13.75 -16.50
C GLU A 16 -2.17 -14.01 -16.31
N GLY A 17 -1.83 -15.10 -15.60
CA GLY A 17 -0.45 -15.53 -15.40
C GLY A 17 0.35 -14.75 -14.35
N ARG A 18 -0.29 -13.88 -13.61
CA ARG A 18 0.30 -13.15 -12.48
C ARG A 18 -0.34 -13.56 -11.17
N LYS A 19 0.45 -13.62 -10.11
CA LYS A 19 -0.07 -13.75 -8.74
C LYS A 19 -0.77 -12.47 -8.33
N LEU A 20 -1.85 -12.59 -7.56
CA LEU A 20 -2.50 -11.45 -6.93
C LEU A 20 -1.93 -11.27 -5.53
N VAL A 21 -1.27 -10.14 -5.31
CA VAL A 21 -0.72 -9.75 -4.01
C VAL A 21 -1.34 -8.43 -3.58
N LEU A 22 -1.98 -8.40 -2.42
CA LEU A 22 -2.60 -7.23 -1.83
C LEU A 22 -2.26 -7.15 -0.35
N GLY A 23 -1.73 -5.99 0.10
CA GLY A 23 -1.33 -5.81 1.49
C GLY A 23 -0.27 -6.82 1.96
N GLY A 24 0.60 -7.27 1.07
CA GLY A 24 1.61 -8.29 1.33
C GLY A 24 1.06 -9.73 1.38
N VAL A 25 -0.22 -9.95 1.05
CA VAL A 25 -0.88 -11.26 1.08
C VAL A 25 -1.09 -11.77 -0.34
N GLU A 26 -0.58 -12.96 -0.64
CA GLU A 26 -0.89 -13.67 -1.88
C GLU A 26 -2.30 -14.24 -1.79
N ILE A 27 -3.17 -13.81 -2.70
CA ILE A 27 -4.58 -14.19 -2.72
C ILE A 27 -4.84 -15.09 -3.91
N PRO A 28 -5.41 -16.30 -3.72
CA PRO A 28 -5.79 -17.18 -4.82
C PRO A 28 -6.77 -16.48 -5.76
N ASN A 29 -6.36 -16.32 -7.01
CA ASN A 29 -7.18 -15.73 -8.06
C ASN A 29 -6.64 -16.12 -9.44
N LYS A 30 -7.50 -16.20 -10.45
CA LYS A 30 -7.08 -16.49 -11.83
C LYS A 30 -6.15 -15.43 -12.41
N LYS A 31 -6.40 -14.17 -12.03
CA LYS A 31 -5.64 -13.00 -12.49
C LYS A 31 -4.90 -12.39 -11.33
N GLY A 32 -3.76 -11.80 -11.62
CA GLY A 32 -3.01 -10.94 -10.73
C GLY A 32 -2.80 -9.57 -11.34
N LEU A 33 -2.18 -8.67 -10.60
CA LEU A 33 -1.95 -7.31 -11.04
C LEU A 33 -0.66 -7.21 -11.86
N GLU A 34 -0.74 -6.48 -12.97
CA GLU A 34 0.39 -6.20 -13.86
C GLU A 34 1.18 -5.00 -13.35
N GLY A 35 2.49 -5.13 -13.30
CA GLY A 35 3.39 -4.05 -12.91
C GLY A 35 4.84 -4.50 -12.91
N HIS A 36 5.74 -3.54 -12.68
CA HIS A 36 7.19 -3.78 -12.62
C HIS A 36 7.60 -4.57 -11.37
N SER A 37 6.97 -4.26 -10.21
CA SER A 37 7.11 -5.01 -8.95
C SER A 37 6.05 -6.12 -8.86
N ASP A 38 5.69 -6.57 -7.67
CA ASP A 38 4.54 -7.45 -7.45
C ASP A 38 3.18 -6.76 -7.67
N ALA A 39 3.19 -5.45 -7.98
CA ALA A 39 2.01 -4.62 -8.24
C ALA A 39 0.98 -4.60 -7.10
N ASP A 40 1.43 -4.67 -5.85
CA ASP A 40 0.58 -4.55 -4.67
C ASP A 40 0.06 -3.12 -4.51
N VAL A 41 -1.15 -2.87 -5.02
CA VAL A 41 -1.76 -1.53 -4.99
C VAL A 41 -1.97 -0.99 -3.58
N VAL A 42 -2.20 -1.87 -2.61
CA VAL A 42 -2.43 -1.46 -1.21
C VAL A 42 -1.14 -0.91 -0.62
N LEU A 43 -0.04 -1.64 -0.74
CA LEU A 43 1.25 -1.20 -0.23
C LEU A 43 1.80 -0.01 -1.00
N HIS A 44 1.58 0.08 -2.31
CA HIS A 44 1.95 1.24 -3.10
C HIS A 44 1.20 2.51 -2.65
N ALA A 45 -0.10 2.40 -2.39
CA ALA A 45 -0.88 3.52 -1.87
C ALA A 45 -0.41 3.94 -0.46
N VAL A 46 -0.09 2.99 0.41
CA VAL A 46 0.46 3.29 1.74
C VAL A 46 1.82 3.96 1.65
N CYS A 47 2.72 3.47 0.80
CA CYS A 47 4.03 4.09 0.57
C CYS A 47 3.88 5.54 0.08
N ASP A 48 3.03 5.79 -0.91
CA ASP A 48 2.78 7.13 -1.43
C ASP A 48 2.19 8.06 -0.37
N ALA A 49 1.28 7.55 0.46
CA ALA A 49 0.71 8.32 1.56
C ALA A 49 1.79 8.74 2.58
N ILE A 50 2.70 7.86 2.94
CA ILE A 50 3.80 8.17 3.86
C ILE A 50 4.74 9.19 3.23
N LEU A 51 5.17 8.99 1.98
CA LEU A 51 6.04 9.93 1.26
C LEU A 51 5.39 11.29 1.11
N GLY A 52 4.08 11.31 0.79
CA GLY A 52 3.31 12.56 0.70
C GLY A 52 3.24 13.31 2.03
N ALA A 53 3.00 12.62 3.15
CA ALA A 53 3.01 13.22 4.48
C ALA A 53 4.38 13.83 4.83
N LEU A 54 5.46 13.18 4.40
CA LEU A 54 6.83 13.70 4.56
C LEU A 54 7.16 14.87 3.60
N GLY A 55 6.40 15.05 2.54
CA GLY A 55 6.73 15.99 1.46
C GLY A 55 7.94 15.55 0.62
N LYS A 56 8.12 14.24 0.46
CA LYS A 56 9.27 13.62 -0.23
C LYS A 56 8.93 13.04 -1.60
N GLY A 57 7.92 13.58 -2.27
CA GLY A 57 7.51 13.13 -3.59
C GLY A 57 6.66 11.86 -3.55
N ASP A 58 6.92 10.94 -4.44
CA ASP A 58 6.15 9.72 -4.64
C ASP A 58 7.03 8.47 -4.82
N ILE A 59 6.38 7.31 -4.85
CA ILE A 59 7.05 6.01 -4.99
C ILE A 59 7.83 5.89 -6.31
N GLY A 60 7.35 6.51 -7.39
CA GLY A 60 8.02 6.48 -8.69
C GLY A 60 9.35 7.23 -8.71
N GLU A 61 9.48 8.29 -7.91
CA GLU A 61 10.73 9.03 -7.75
C GLU A 61 11.78 8.23 -6.97
N HIS A 62 11.36 7.50 -5.94
CA HIS A 62 12.26 6.70 -5.10
C HIS A 62 12.61 5.34 -5.70
N PHE A 63 11.66 4.72 -6.42
CA PHE A 63 11.78 3.37 -6.98
C PHE A 63 11.34 3.36 -8.45
N PRO A 64 12.12 3.98 -9.35
CA PRO A 64 11.72 4.13 -10.75
C PRO A 64 11.59 2.78 -11.46
N ASN A 65 10.52 2.61 -12.24
CA ASN A 65 10.27 1.41 -13.05
C ASN A 65 11.35 1.13 -14.11
N THR A 66 12.20 2.09 -14.39
CA THR A 66 13.34 1.95 -15.29
C THR A 66 14.52 1.22 -14.68
N ASP A 67 14.57 1.12 -13.36
CA ASP A 67 15.65 0.46 -12.64
C ASP A 67 15.36 -1.03 -12.48
N LYS A 68 16.19 -1.85 -13.10
CA LYS A 68 16.05 -3.33 -13.13
C LYS A 68 16.11 -3.94 -11.74
N LYS A 69 16.73 -3.28 -10.75
CA LYS A 69 16.83 -3.79 -9.37
C LYS A 69 15.48 -3.90 -8.67
N TYR A 70 14.46 -3.16 -9.16
CA TYR A 70 13.09 -3.20 -8.60
C TYR A 70 12.16 -4.13 -9.38
N LYS A 71 12.65 -4.77 -10.44
CA LYS A 71 11.85 -5.73 -11.18
C LYS A 71 11.47 -6.91 -10.29
N ASP A 72 10.17 -7.24 -10.27
CA ASP A 72 9.59 -8.32 -9.47
C ASP A 72 9.84 -8.21 -7.94
N ILE A 73 10.25 -7.04 -7.47
CA ILE A 73 10.47 -6.80 -6.04
C ILE A 73 9.15 -6.90 -5.26
N SER A 74 9.22 -7.47 -4.07
CA SER A 74 8.11 -7.42 -3.12
C SER A 74 7.87 -5.99 -2.64
N SER A 75 6.62 -5.54 -2.69
CA SER A 75 6.25 -4.22 -2.18
C SER A 75 6.36 -4.11 -0.66
N MET A 76 6.48 -5.22 0.06
CA MET A 76 6.87 -5.23 1.48
C MET A 76 8.26 -4.62 1.67
N VAL A 77 9.20 -4.94 0.79
CA VAL A 77 10.56 -4.34 0.82
C VAL A 77 10.50 -2.84 0.52
N LEU A 78 9.62 -2.41 -0.40
CA LEU A 78 9.41 -0.97 -0.65
C LEU A 78 8.87 -0.27 0.61
N LEU A 79 7.91 -0.89 1.29
CA LEU A 79 7.35 -0.35 2.53
C LEU A 79 8.41 -0.26 3.64
N GLU A 80 9.28 -1.28 3.78
CA GLU A 80 10.40 -1.24 4.72
C GLU A 80 11.32 -0.04 4.46
N ARG A 81 11.71 0.19 3.20
CA ARG A 81 12.57 1.32 2.83
C ARG A 81 11.91 2.67 3.05
N VAL A 82 10.62 2.78 2.76
CA VAL A 82 9.85 4.00 3.05
C VAL A 82 9.78 4.24 4.57
N ASN A 83 9.62 3.18 5.37
CA ASN A 83 9.65 3.30 6.83
C ASN A 83 11.02 3.72 7.36
N GLU A 84 12.11 3.21 6.80
CA GLU A 84 13.48 3.65 7.14
C GLU A 84 13.66 5.15 6.88
N LEU A 85 13.18 5.64 5.72
CA LEU A 85 13.20 7.07 5.41
C LEU A 85 12.34 7.86 6.42
N LEU A 86 11.14 7.39 6.73
CA LEU A 86 10.26 8.02 7.71
C LEU A 86 10.93 8.18 9.07
N GLN A 87 11.57 7.12 9.56
CA GLN A 87 12.28 7.13 10.83
C GLN A 87 13.49 8.06 10.81
N SER A 88 14.25 8.10 9.71
CA SER A 88 15.40 8.99 9.56
C SER A 88 15.02 10.48 9.61
N GLU A 89 13.78 10.81 9.22
CA GLU A 89 13.20 12.17 9.34
C GLU A 89 12.59 12.46 10.72
N GLY A 90 12.70 11.52 11.67
CA GLY A 90 12.20 11.66 13.02
C GLY A 90 10.68 11.47 13.17
N TYR A 91 10.06 10.72 12.27
CA TYR A 91 8.62 10.43 12.29
C TYR A 91 8.35 8.94 12.42
N ARG A 92 7.14 8.61 12.85
CA ARG A 92 6.55 7.27 12.78
C ARG A 92 5.12 7.37 12.28
N VAL A 93 4.58 6.26 11.80
CA VAL A 93 3.16 6.21 11.45
C VAL A 93 2.30 6.23 12.72
N GLY A 94 1.30 7.08 12.76
CA GLY A 94 0.31 7.15 13.83
C GLY A 94 -0.89 6.26 13.56
N ASN A 95 -1.50 6.39 12.36
CA ASN A 95 -2.54 5.47 11.91
C ASN A 95 -2.64 5.43 10.39
N ILE A 96 -3.28 4.38 9.88
CA ILE A 96 -3.53 4.14 8.46
C ILE A 96 -4.99 3.74 8.27
N ASP A 97 -5.65 4.36 7.32
CA ASP A 97 -6.93 3.89 6.77
C ASP A 97 -6.79 3.65 5.28
N THR A 98 -7.29 2.50 4.81
CA THR A 98 -7.23 2.12 3.40
C THR A 98 -8.60 1.69 2.88
N VAL A 99 -8.81 1.85 1.59
CA VAL A 99 -9.94 1.24 0.89
C VAL A 99 -9.46 0.60 -0.41
N ILE A 100 -9.80 -0.66 -0.60
CA ILE A 100 -9.49 -1.44 -1.80
C ILE A 100 -10.75 -1.48 -2.66
N LEU A 101 -10.61 -1.10 -3.94
CA LEU A 101 -11.67 -1.13 -4.92
C LEU A 101 -11.46 -2.34 -5.82
N ALA A 102 -12.29 -3.36 -5.67
CA ALA A 102 -12.20 -4.61 -6.41
C ALA A 102 -13.57 -5.28 -6.54
N GLU A 103 -13.93 -5.71 -7.74
CA GLU A 103 -15.13 -6.53 -7.93
C GLU A 103 -14.89 -7.96 -7.46
N GLU A 104 -13.71 -8.50 -7.73
CA GLU A 104 -13.24 -9.84 -7.36
C GLU A 104 -11.73 -9.80 -7.04
N PRO A 105 -11.25 -10.75 -6.23
CA PRO A 105 -11.97 -11.68 -5.36
C PRO A 105 -12.57 -11.00 -4.12
N LYS A 106 -13.35 -11.75 -3.33
CA LYS A 106 -13.79 -11.27 -2.00
C LYS A 106 -12.59 -11.21 -1.06
N LEU A 107 -12.41 -10.07 -0.38
CA LEU A 107 -11.20 -9.77 0.39
C LEU A 107 -11.39 -9.91 1.91
N LYS A 108 -12.61 -10.17 2.37
CA LYS A 108 -12.96 -10.19 3.80
C LYS A 108 -12.03 -11.06 4.64
N GLU A 109 -11.70 -12.25 4.17
CA GLU A 109 -10.88 -13.23 4.90
C GLU A 109 -9.41 -12.83 4.97
N TYR A 110 -8.95 -11.94 4.10
CA TYR A 110 -7.54 -11.55 4.00
C TYR A 110 -7.20 -10.25 4.72
N LYS A 111 -8.20 -9.46 5.13
CA LYS A 111 -7.99 -8.13 5.74
C LYS A 111 -7.16 -8.18 7.01
N THR A 112 -7.39 -9.16 7.87
CA THR A 112 -6.63 -9.31 9.12
C THR A 112 -5.16 -9.56 8.86
N GLN A 113 -4.84 -10.42 7.88
CA GLN A 113 -3.46 -10.71 7.51
C GLN A 113 -2.78 -9.50 6.84
N MET A 114 -3.48 -8.78 5.97
CA MET A 114 -2.96 -7.52 5.39
C MET A 114 -2.63 -6.51 6.48
N ARG A 115 -3.53 -6.32 7.44
CA ARG A 115 -3.33 -5.42 8.57
C ARG A 115 -2.12 -5.82 9.40
N PHE A 116 -1.97 -7.10 9.70
CA PHE A 116 -0.81 -7.62 10.42
C PHE A 116 0.51 -7.32 9.68
N HIS A 117 0.59 -7.60 8.38
CA HIS A 117 1.80 -7.35 7.59
C HIS A 117 2.21 -5.87 7.60
N ILE A 118 1.26 -4.98 7.40
CA ILE A 118 1.50 -3.54 7.39
C ILE A 118 1.95 -3.07 8.78
N ALA A 119 1.22 -3.44 9.82
CA ALA A 119 1.52 -3.03 11.19
C ALA A 119 2.90 -3.55 11.66
N TYR A 120 3.20 -4.81 11.37
CA TYR A 120 4.49 -5.40 11.70
C TYR A 120 5.67 -4.68 11.02
N THR A 121 5.55 -4.42 9.71
CA THR A 121 6.60 -3.73 8.93
C THR A 121 6.83 -2.30 9.41
N LEU A 122 5.78 -1.61 9.80
CA LEU A 122 5.85 -0.22 10.29
C LEU A 122 6.07 -0.12 11.81
N ALA A 123 6.23 -1.24 12.50
CA ALA A 123 6.39 -1.32 13.97
C ALA A 123 5.30 -0.55 14.72
N MET A 124 4.05 -0.77 14.34
CA MET A 124 2.89 -0.11 14.92
C MET A 124 1.83 -1.11 15.40
N ASP A 125 0.91 -0.65 16.25
CA ASP A 125 -0.20 -1.47 16.72
C ASP A 125 -1.18 -1.76 15.57
N GLU A 126 -1.64 -3.02 15.46
CA GLU A 126 -2.60 -3.41 14.44
C GLU A 126 -3.93 -2.65 14.53
N SER A 127 -4.33 -2.21 15.71
CA SER A 127 -5.54 -1.40 15.90
C SER A 127 -5.47 -0.02 15.22
N CYS A 128 -4.27 0.42 14.85
CA CYS A 128 -4.03 1.66 14.13
C CYS A 128 -4.00 1.49 12.61
N VAL A 129 -4.25 0.28 12.10
CA VAL A 129 -4.35 -0.02 10.67
C VAL A 129 -5.75 -0.53 10.35
N ASN A 130 -6.43 0.13 9.41
CA ASN A 130 -7.74 -0.29 8.95
C ASN A 130 -7.71 -0.63 7.46
N ILE A 131 -8.34 -1.76 7.09
CA ILE A 131 -8.48 -2.23 5.72
C ILE A 131 -9.96 -2.33 5.38
N LYS A 132 -10.43 -1.50 4.46
CA LYS A 132 -11.78 -1.57 3.88
C LYS A 132 -11.68 -2.11 2.45
N ALA A 133 -12.73 -2.74 1.98
CA ALA A 133 -12.88 -3.14 0.59
C ALA A 133 -14.29 -2.84 0.11
N THR A 134 -14.41 -2.39 -1.12
CA THR A 134 -15.67 -2.09 -1.78
C THR A 134 -15.62 -2.50 -3.24
N THR A 135 -16.78 -2.82 -3.80
CA THR A 135 -16.94 -2.93 -5.25
C THR A 135 -17.16 -1.55 -5.86
N GLN A 136 -17.20 -1.48 -7.18
CA GLN A 136 -17.64 -0.30 -7.94
C GLN A 136 -19.08 -0.44 -8.45
N GLU A 137 -19.86 -1.38 -7.90
CA GLU A 137 -21.24 -1.66 -8.34
C GLU A 137 -21.33 -1.93 -9.85
N GLY A 138 -20.33 -2.58 -10.42
CA GLY A 138 -20.26 -2.86 -11.87
C GLY A 138 -19.90 -1.66 -12.74
N LEU A 139 -19.58 -0.51 -12.17
CA LEU A 139 -19.31 0.72 -12.90
C LEU A 139 -17.82 0.90 -13.21
N GLY A 140 -17.54 1.34 -14.44
CA GLY A 140 -16.19 1.67 -14.89
C GLY A 140 -15.26 0.46 -15.04
N PRO A 141 -13.96 0.71 -15.29
CA PRO A 141 -12.99 -0.37 -15.53
C PRO A 141 -12.84 -1.33 -14.34
N ILE A 142 -12.88 -0.83 -13.11
CA ILE A 142 -12.84 -1.69 -11.92
C ILE A 142 -14.13 -2.51 -11.82
N GLY A 143 -15.28 -1.90 -12.07
CA GLY A 143 -16.58 -2.58 -12.12
C GLY A 143 -16.65 -3.66 -13.22
N ASN A 144 -15.91 -3.47 -14.31
CA ASN A 144 -15.74 -4.45 -15.39
C ASN A 144 -14.63 -5.50 -15.10
N LYS A 145 -14.07 -5.51 -13.90
CA LYS A 145 -13.00 -6.47 -13.48
C LYS A 145 -11.71 -6.34 -14.30
N GLU A 146 -11.42 -5.14 -14.79
CA GLU A 146 -10.20 -4.87 -15.56
C GLU A 146 -9.00 -4.50 -14.69
N GLY A 147 -9.23 -4.10 -13.45
CA GLY A 147 -8.20 -3.67 -12.52
C GLY A 147 -8.65 -3.65 -11.06
N ILE A 148 -7.69 -3.41 -10.19
CA ILE A 148 -7.90 -3.17 -8.75
C ILE A 148 -7.19 -1.87 -8.41
N ALA A 149 -7.84 -1.05 -7.60
CA ALA A 149 -7.27 0.18 -7.07
C ALA A 149 -7.28 0.18 -5.54
N ALA A 150 -6.45 1.03 -4.96
CA ALA A 150 -6.48 1.29 -3.52
C ALA A 150 -6.22 2.76 -3.24
N TYR A 151 -6.87 3.27 -2.20
CA TYR A 151 -6.56 4.52 -1.54
C TYR A 151 -5.98 4.25 -0.16
N ALA A 152 -5.06 5.10 0.28
CA ALA A 152 -4.57 5.11 1.65
C ALA A 152 -4.55 6.54 2.18
N ALA A 153 -4.92 6.70 3.44
CA ALA A 153 -4.70 7.90 4.21
C ALA A 153 -3.83 7.56 5.42
N VAL A 154 -2.81 8.35 5.67
CA VAL A 154 -1.83 8.11 6.73
C VAL A 154 -1.68 9.38 7.57
N VAL A 155 -1.62 9.20 8.86
CA VAL A 155 -1.14 10.22 9.79
C VAL A 155 0.24 9.80 10.26
N ILE A 156 1.23 10.67 10.08
CA ILE A 156 2.54 10.51 10.70
C ILE A 156 2.69 11.47 11.88
N VAL A 157 3.39 11.03 12.89
CA VAL A 157 3.64 11.80 14.12
C VAL A 157 5.13 11.92 14.37
N LYS A 158 5.56 13.12 14.79
CA LYS A 158 6.96 13.33 15.13
C LYS A 158 7.31 12.55 16.39
N GLN A 159 8.41 11.82 16.34
CA GLN A 159 8.94 11.14 17.52
C GLN A 159 9.55 12.16 18.49
N PRO A 160 9.48 11.91 19.82
CA PRO A 160 10.24 12.71 20.77
C PRO A 160 11.72 12.66 20.44
N GLU A 161 12.41 13.79 20.57
CA GLU A 161 13.87 13.78 20.51
C GLU A 161 14.38 12.95 21.70
N GLU A 162 15.23 11.96 21.42
CA GLU A 162 15.92 11.24 22.47
C GLU A 162 16.85 12.25 23.19
N SER A 163 16.55 12.46 24.46
CA SER A 163 17.36 13.35 25.33
C SER A 163 18.65 12.68 25.78
#